data_f7c6d073a365f2a80817e46e5f048783
#
_entry.id   f7c6d073a365f2a80817e46e5f048783
#
_cell.length_a   1.000
_cell.length_b   1.000
_cell.length_c   1.000
_cell.angle_alpha   90.00
_cell.angle_beta   90.00
_cell.angle_gamma   90.00
#
_symmetry.space_group_name_H-M   'P 1'
#
loop_
_entity.id
_entity.type
_entity.pdbx_description
1 polymer ?
#
loop_
_entity_poly.entity_id
_entity_poly.type
_entity_poly.pdbx_seq_one_letter_code
_entity_poly.pdbx_strand_id
1 'polypeptide(L)'
;PTRRYSSAASDVYKRQTHTVDGYFVAPKSFNGNDHEEHRISMTYGGHVETCKGGNTFAVPGIYKILDIVYERYASLPLDKLLEYPIKISKEGFKLTQPTKDYFIHSLKPMFMWHEYSKSTLNNVNEDLENGIVKLDKLSDTLNHMSIEGFNDFYIGDISKSIIQTLEIEGGHATADDFVNYQLIEESKFNYQYKNLNLTGHAGPSIGGLMVLKYLNGLTSESDDLEQALKNVYLERQNKYEFFGERRNVINNEISKISQSSSTIQVNTSDENNFHFSITFSSGYGSGVLCKNTGMYFNNSLGEVELNPQGFLGDTRGDRLISNMSPLIIETNDGICTIGSPGADRISSAIAQVLKNFTAVSYTHLTLPTSND
;
A
#
# COMPACT_ATOMS: atom_id res chain seq x y z
N PRO A 1 -24.05 21.76 -5.87
CA PRO A 1 -23.11 21.27 -6.86
C PRO A 1 -21.85 20.81 -6.18
N THR A 2 -21.84 19.52 -5.88
CA THR A 2 -20.77 18.83 -5.14
C THR A 2 -19.60 18.58 -6.07
N ARG A 3 -18.43 19.05 -5.73
CA ARG A 3 -17.17 18.75 -6.43
C ARG A 3 -16.59 17.45 -5.90
N ARG A 4 -15.92 16.65 -6.74
CA ARG A 4 -15.55 15.26 -6.46
C ARG A 4 -14.12 14.94 -6.88
N TYR A 5 -13.32 14.25 -6.03
CA TYR A 5 -11.91 13.85 -6.25
C TYR A 5 -11.53 12.54 -5.53
N SER A 6 -10.54 11.77 -6.01
CA SER A 6 -10.00 10.58 -5.35
C SER A 6 -8.60 10.20 -5.86
N SER A 7 -7.96 9.18 -5.26
CA SER A 7 -6.65 8.66 -5.68
C SER A 7 -6.71 7.86 -6.99
N ALA A 8 -6.99 8.47 -8.10
CA ALA A 8 -7.42 8.12 -9.43
C ALA A 8 -8.93 7.85 -9.47
N ALA A 9 -9.74 8.93 -9.46
CA ALA A 9 -11.16 8.86 -9.78
C ALA A 9 -11.43 9.60 -11.09
N SER A 10 -12.31 9.06 -11.90
CA SER A 10 -12.82 9.73 -13.08
C SER A 10 -14.21 10.32 -12.79
N ASP A 11 -14.39 11.62 -12.96
CA ASP A 11 -15.69 12.27 -12.98
C ASP A 11 -16.17 12.40 -14.43
N VAL A 12 -17.03 11.49 -14.85
CA VAL A 12 -17.50 11.42 -16.25
C VAL A 12 -18.37 12.60 -16.65
N TYR A 13 -19.02 13.28 -15.71
CA TYR A 13 -19.79 14.49 -16.04
C TYR A 13 -18.92 15.61 -16.59
N LYS A 14 -17.60 15.61 -16.30
CA LYS A 14 -16.61 16.54 -16.84
C LYS A 14 -15.45 15.87 -17.56
N ARG A 15 -15.42 14.54 -17.67
CA ARG A 15 -14.29 13.74 -18.21
C ARG A 15 -12.95 14.11 -17.57
N GLN A 16 -12.94 14.29 -16.25
CA GLN A 16 -11.72 14.65 -15.52
C GLN A 16 -11.33 13.52 -14.60
N THR A 17 -10.09 13.05 -14.74
CA THR A 17 -9.47 12.11 -13.80
C THR A 17 -8.62 12.89 -12.81
N HIS A 18 -8.84 12.64 -11.52
CA HIS A 18 -8.05 13.20 -10.42
C HIS A 18 -7.17 12.12 -9.83
N THR A 19 -5.95 12.50 -9.45
CA THR A 19 -4.99 11.59 -8.83
C THR A 19 -4.47 12.19 -7.53
N VAL A 20 -4.31 11.35 -6.51
CA VAL A 20 -3.81 11.74 -5.19
C VAL A 20 -2.78 10.71 -4.73
N ASP A 21 -1.61 11.18 -4.32
CA ASP A 21 -0.62 10.37 -3.62
C ASP A 21 -0.66 10.71 -2.13
N GLY A 22 -0.99 9.69 -1.34
CA GLY A 22 -0.96 9.71 0.12
C GLY A 22 -0.04 8.62 0.67
N TYR A 23 1.05 8.31 -0.02
CA TYR A 23 1.99 7.31 0.46
C TYR A 23 2.75 7.80 1.71
N PHE A 24 3.53 6.95 2.30
CA PHE A 24 4.22 7.23 3.56
C PHE A 24 5.27 8.34 3.43
N VAL A 25 5.41 9.14 4.49
CA VAL A 25 6.47 10.13 4.64
C VAL A 25 7.37 9.72 5.78
N ALA A 26 8.68 9.69 5.52
CA ALA A 26 9.69 9.41 6.54
C ALA A 26 9.73 10.55 7.59
N PRO A 27 9.92 10.25 8.88
CA PRO A 27 10.10 11.27 9.90
C PRO A 27 11.28 12.20 9.58
N LYS A 28 11.19 13.48 9.96
CA LYS A 28 12.26 14.48 9.74
C LYS A 28 13.42 14.31 10.71
N SER A 29 13.13 13.85 11.92
CA SER A 29 14.10 13.73 12.99
C SER A 29 14.48 12.28 13.20
N PHE A 30 15.75 11.96 13.01
CA PHE A 30 16.35 10.71 13.45
C PHE A 30 17.43 11.02 14.48
N ASN A 31 17.35 10.40 15.62
CA ASN A 31 18.50 10.35 16.54
C ASN A 31 19.45 9.27 16.03
N GLY A 32 20.45 9.67 15.24
CA GLY A 32 21.28 8.80 14.40
C GLY A 32 22.17 7.77 15.10
N ASN A 33 22.15 7.69 16.43
CA ASN A 33 23.06 6.85 17.19
C ASN A 33 22.42 5.63 17.89
N ASP A 34 21.09 5.48 17.86
CA ASP A 34 20.40 4.44 18.64
C ASP A 34 19.55 3.50 17.78
N HIS A 35 19.98 3.21 16.55
CA HIS A 35 19.19 2.36 15.65
C HIS A 35 19.65 0.92 15.66
N GLU A 36 19.08 0.12 16.54
CA GLU A 36 19.14 -1.31 16.41
C GLU A 36 18.16 -1.76 15.32
N GLU A 37 18.69 -2.22 14.18
CA GLU A 37 17.89 -2.82 13.12
C GLU A 37 17.41 -4.19 13.59
N HIS A 38 16.13 -4.30 13.94
CA HIS A 38 15.53 -5.60 14.23
C HIS A 38 15.14 -6.33 12.94
N ARG A 39 16.15 -6.85 12.25
CA ARG A 39 15.95 -7.64 11.04
C ARG A 39 15.32 -8.99 11.34
N ILE A 40 14.34 -9.35 10.54
CA ILE A 40 13.72 -10.66 10.54
C ILE A 40 13.69 -11.25 9.14
N SER A 41 13.72 -12.56 9.10
CA SER A 41 13.59 -13.33 7.88
C SER A 41 12.27 -14.10 7.91
N MET A 42 11.52 -14.02 6.84
CA MET A 42 10.26 -14.73 6.65
C MET A 42 10.35 -15.61 5.41
N THR A 43 9.77 -16.81 5.48
CA THR A 43 9.72 -17.73 4.33
C THR A 43 8.56 -17.42 3.39
N TYR A 44 7.85 -16.34 3.63
CA TYR A 44 6.73 -15.88 2.81
C TYR A 44 7.22 -15.45 1.42
N GLY A 45 6.60 -15.98 0.39
CA GLY A 45 6.96 -15.64 -0.97
C GLY A 45 8.38 -16.06 -1.40
N GLY A 46 8.97 -17.06 -0.75
CA GLY A 46 10.34 -17.53 -0.94
C GLY A 46 11.21 -17.20 0.26
N HIS A 47 11.85 -16.05 0.28
CA HIS A 47 12.64 -15.55 1.40
C HIS A 47 12.58 -14.02 1.39
N VAL A 48 11.99 -13.44 2.43
CA VAL A 48 11.88 -11.99 2.59
C VAL A 48 12.63 -11.58 3.84
N GLU A 49 13.56 -10.64 3.69
CA GLU A 49 14.17 -9.93 4.81
C GLU A 49 13.52 -8.57 4.97
N THR A 50 13.12 -8.25 6.19
CA THR A 50 12.53 -6.96 6.53
C THR A 50 12.88 -6.58 7.96
N CYS A 51 12.61 -5.33 8.35
CA CYS A 51 12.78 -4.89 9.72
C CYS A 51 11.43 -4.75 10.41
N LYS A 52 11.41 -4.97 11.74
CA LYS A 52 10.25 -4.78 12.62
C LYS A 52 10.55 -3.78 13.72
N GLY A 53 9.52 -3.33 14.43
CA GLY A 53 9.64 -2.41 15.57
C GLY A 53 9.10 -1.02 15.26
N GLY A 54 8.98 -0.18 16.28
CA GLY A 54 8.46 1.18 16.17
C GLY A 54 9.31 2.10 15.30
N ASN A 55 10.61 1.85 15.24
CA ASN A 55 11.55 2.59 14.40
C ASN A 55 11.32 2.41 12.89
N THR A 56 10.53 1.41 12.48
CA THR A 56 10.17 1.19 11.06
C THR A 56 8.96 1.99 10.60
N PHE A 57 8.32 2.72 11.50
CA PHE A 57 7.12 3.49 11.23
C PHE A 57 7.40 4.73 10.38
N ALA A 58 6.59 4.93 9.35
CA ALA A 58 6.50 6.17 8.58
C ALA A 58 5.07 6.73 8.65
N VAL A 59 4.91 8.06 8.56
CA VAL A 59 3.60 8.71 8.68
C VAL A 59 2.73 8.37 7.47
N PRO A 60 1.58 7.69 7.66
CA PRO A 60 0.71 7.30 6.56
C PRO A 60 -0.21 8.43 6.12
N GLY A 61 -0.57 8.47 4.84
CA GLY A 61 -1.51 9.46 4.30
C GLY A 61 -2.91 8.93 4.05
N ILE A 62 -3.18 7.66 4.34
CA ILE A 62 -4.48 7.04 4.03
C ILE A 62 -5.65 7.82 4.66
N TYR A 63 -5.51 8.28 5.91
CA TYR A 63 -6.58 9.01 6.59
C TYR A 63 -6.83 10.40 5.97
N LYS A 64 -5.78 11.07 5.43
CA LYS A 64 -5.98 12.31 4.64
C LYS A 64 -6.69 12.02 3.31
N ILE A 65 -6.40 10.89 2.66
CA ILE A 65 -7.13 10.47 1.46
C ILE A 65 -8.60 10.20 1.79
N LEU A 66 -8.86 9.45 2.88
CA LEU A 66 -10.23 9.15 3.30
C LEU A 66 -11.00 10.42 3.67
N ASP A 67 -10.36 11.39 4.30
CA ASP A 67 -10.93 12.69 4.67
C ASP A 67 -11.36 13.47 3.42
N ILE A 68 -10.45 13.63 2.44
CA ILE A 68 -10.75 14.29 1.17
C ILE A 68 -11.83 13.54 0.37
N VAL A 69 -11.77 12.22 0.33
CA VAL A 69 -12.77 11.41 -0.38
C VAL A 69 -14.13 11.54 0.29
N TYR A 70 -14.17 11.52 1.61
CA TYR A 70 -15.40 11.74 2.36
C TYR A 70 -15.99 13.13 2.10
N GLU A 71 -15.21 14.19 2.27
CA GLU A 71 -15.67 15.57 2.05
C GLU A 71 -16.17 15.84 0.62
N ARG A 72 -15.53 15.23 -0.37
CA ARG A 72 -15.80 15.54 -1.77
C ARG A 72 -16.82 14.64 -2.43
N TYR A 73 -17.01 13.41 -1.94
CA TYR A 73 -17.78 12.37 -2.64
C TYR A 73 -18.83 11.65 -1.81
N ALA A 74 -18.70 11.61 -0.49
CA ALA A 74 -19.62 10.85 0.30
C ALA A 74 -21.04 11.45 0.24
N SER A 75 -22.00 10.58 0.04
CA SER A 75 -23.43 10.90 0.15
C SER A 75 -24.03 10.43 1.49
N LEU A 76 -23.35 9.53 2.20
CA LEU A 76 -23.73 9.03 3.50
C LEU A 76 -22.89 9.71 4.59
N PRO A 77 -23.45 9.93 5.80
CA PRO A 77 -22.70 10.43 6.92
C PRO A 77 -21.64 9.41 7.39
N LEU A 78 -20.58 9.92 8.02
CA LEU A 78 -19.38 9.13 8.34
C LEU A 78 -19.66 7.97 9.30
N ASP A 79 -20.57 8.17 10.26
CA ASP A 79 -21.03 7.14 11.20
C ASP A 79 -21.66 5.94 10.47
N LYS A 80 -22.39 6.18 9.37
CA LYS A 80 -22.95 5.13 8.54
C LYS A 80 -21.91 4.41 7.71
N LEU A 81 -20.91 5.14 7.19
CA LEU A 81 -19.80 4.53 6.43
C LEU A 81 -18.91 3.66 7.31
N LEU A 82 -18.71 4.04 8.58
CA LEU A 82 -17.88 3.32 9.53
C LEU A 82 -18.64 2.25 10.36
N GLU A 83 -19.97 2.15 10.24
CA GLU A 83 -20.79 1.19 10.99
C GLU A 83 -20.30 -0.25 10.86
N TYR A 84 -20.01 -0.69 9.62
CA TYR A 84 -19.57 -2.05 9.35
C TYR A 84 -18.13 -2.32 9.83
N PRO A 85 -17.12 -1.48 9.55
CA PRO A 85 -15.79 -1.64 10.13
C PRO A 85 -15.78 -1.64 11.67
N ILE A 86 -16.56 -0.79 12.32
CA ILE A 86 -16.72 -0.76 13.77
C ILE A 86 -17.26 -2.10 14.27
N LYS A 87 -18.35 -2.56 13.66
CA LYS A 87 -19.01 -3.81 14.04
C LYS A 87 -18.07 -5.02 13.90
N ILE A 88 -17.41 -5.17 12.75
CA ILE A 88 -16.55 -6.33 12.49
C ILE A 88 -15.30 -6.33 13.38
N SER A 89 -14.76 -5.17 13.69
CA SER A 89 -13.63 -5.03 14.62
C SER A 89 -14.02 -5.49 16.04
N LYS A 90 -15.23 -5.18 16.49
CA LYS A 90 -15.76 -5.52 17.82
C LYS A 90 -16.22 -6.98 17.92
N GLU A 91 -17.00 -7.46 16.95
CA GLU A 91 -17.50 -8.84 16.93
C GLU A 91 -16.40 -9.84 16.64
N GLY A 92 -15.40 -9.42 15.87
CA GLY A 92 -14.28 -10.24 15.41
C GLY A 92 -14.58 -10.93 14.08
N PHE A 93 -13.52 -11.41 13.47
CA PHE A 93 -13.56 -12.06 12.16
C PHE A 93 -12.56 -13.23 12.07
N LYS A 94 -12.88 -14.19 11.23
CA LYS A 94 -11.92 -15.22 10.82
C LYS A 94 -11.00 -14.70 9.74
N LEU A 95 -9.77 -15.20 9.73
CA LEU A 95 -8.83 -14.85 8.67
C LEU A 95 -9.28 -15.44 7.32
N THR A 96 -9.08 -14.66 6.27
CA THR A 96 -9.19 -15.17 4.90
C THR A 96 -8.00 -16.07 4.55
N GLN A 97 -8.12 -16.91 3.53
CA GLN A 97 -7.03 -17.82 3.13
C GLN A 97 -5.73 -17.06 2.83
N PRO A 98 -5.70 -15.97 2.04
CA PRO A 98 -4.47 -15.21 1.81
C PRO A 98 -3.81 -14.68 3.10
N THR A 99 -4.61 -14.28 4.09
CA THR A 99 -4.07 -13.82 5.38
C THR A 99 -3.51 -14.97 6.21
N LYS A 100 -4.14 -16.17 6.17
CA LYS A 100 -3.60 -17.36 6.79
C LYS A 100 -2.27 -17.76 6.17
N ASP A 101 -2.18 -17.78 4.84
CA ASP A 101 -0.96 -18.07 4.10
C ASP A 101 0.18 -17.10 4.48
N TYR A 102 -0.13 -15.83 4.63
CA TYR A 102 0.81 -14.85 5.15
C TYR A 102 1.22 -15.15 6.60
N PHE A 103 0.27 -15.45 7.48
CA PHE A 103 0.52 -15.68 8.91
C PHE A 103 1.29 -16.97 9.20
N ILE A 104 1.18 -18.00 8.38
CA ILE A 104 2.01 -19.21 8.51
C ILE A 104 3.50 -18.83 8.57
N HIS A 105 3.92 -17.82 7.82
CA HIS A 105 5.31 -17.40 7.68
C HIS A 105 5.68 -16.19 8.54
N SER A 106 4.73 -15.32 8.86
CA SER A 106 4.97 -14.01 9.46
C SER A 106 4.50 -13.87 10.90
N LEU A 107 3.50 -14.66 11.36
CA LEU A 107 2.86 -14.47 12.66
C LEU A 107 3.88 -14.45 13.80
N LYS A 108 4.72 -15.49 13.89
CA LYS A 108 5.71 -15.60 14.96
C LYS A 108 6.82 -14.56 14.88
N PRO A 109 7.55 -14.41 13.77
CA PRO A 109 8.66 -13.49 13.71
C PRO A 109 8.23 -12.02 13.76
N MET A 110 7.05 -11.69 13.20
CA MET A 110 6.61 -10.31 13.08
C MET A 110 5.70 -9.83 14.21
N PHE A 111 4.77 -10.66 14.71
CA PHE A 111 3.71 -10.18 15.60
C PHE A 111 3.76 -10.74 17.02
N MET A 112 4.35 -11.94 17.25
CA MET A 112 4.31 -12.58 18.58
C MET A 112 5.38 -12.05 19.55
N TRP A 113 6.26 -11.14 19.16
CA TRP A 113 7.27 -10.56 20.03
C TRP A 113 6.73 -9.37 20.85
N HIS A 114 5.77 -8.61 20.30
CA HIS A 114 5.18 -7.44 20.93
C HIS A 114 3.99 -7.86 21.80
N GLU A 115 3.94 -7.42 23.06
CA GLU A 115 2.98 -7.87 24.07
C GLU A 115 1.52 -7.73 23.63
N TYR A 116 1.15 -6.53 23.12
CA TYR A 116 -0.24 -6.27 22.74
C TYR A 116 -0.62 -6.98 21.44
N SER A 117 0.28 -7.11 20.49
CA SER A 117 0.06 -7.90 19.28
C SER A 117 -0.14 -9.38 19.62
N LYS A 118 0.72 -9.92 20.49
CA LYS A 118 0.62 -11.28 20.99
C LYS A 118 -0.72 -11.54 21.68
N SER A 119 -1.16 -10.66 22.57
CA SER A 119 -2.44 -10.83 23.27
C SER A 119 -3.64 -10.77 22.30
N THR A 120 -3.60 -9.87 21.32
CA THR A 120 -4.68 -9.71 20.33
C THR A 120 -4.76 -10.90 19.37
N LEU A 121 -3.62 -11.48 18.99
CA LEU A 121 -3.55 -12.57 18.01
C LEU A 121 -3.40 -13.96 18.64
N ASN A 122 -3.52 -14.09 19.95
CA ASN A 122 -3.30 -15.36 20.63
C ASN A 122 -4.23 -16.48 20.13
N ASN A 123 -5.51 -16.19 19.93
CA ASN A 123 -6.48 -17.17 19.41
C ASN A 123 -6.10 -17.69 18.03
N VAL A 124 -5.56 -16.81 17.17
CA VAL A 124 -5.10 -17.18 15.84
C VAL A 124 -3.78 -17.94 15.90
N ASN A 125 -2.91 -17.60 16.86
CA ASN A 125 -1.65 -18.33 17.07
C ASN A 125 -1.89 -19.76 17.58
N GLU A 126 -2.95 -19.99 18.36
CA GLU A 126 -3.36 -21.31 18.85
C GLU A 126 -4.10 -22.14 17.79
N ASP A 127 -4.99 -21.48 17.05
CA ASP A 127 -5.77 -22.12 15.96
C ASP A 127 -5.87 -21.16 14.77
N LEU A 128 -4.94 -21.29 13.83
CA LEU A 128 -4.90 -20.45 12.62
C LEU A 128 -6.16 -20.63 11.74
N GLU A 129 -6.76 -21.83 11.77
CA GLU A 129 -7.91 -22.14 10.90
C GLU A 129 -9.21 -21.55 11.43
N ASN A 130 -9.41 -21.55 12.74
CA ASN A 130 -10.68 -21.15 13.35
C ASN A 130 -10.55 -19.96 14.30
N GLY A 131 -9.33 -19.52 14.61
CA GLY A 131 -9.09 -18.39 15.49
C GLY A 131 -9.81 -17.13 15.00
N ILE A 132 -10.35 -16.39 15.94
CA ILE A 132 -11.06 -15.13 15.69
C ILE A 132 -10.18 -13.98 16.13
N VAL A 133 -9.94 -13.03 15.23
CA VAL A 133 -9.30 -11.77 15.56
C VAL A 133 -10.35 -10.78 16.05
N LYS A 134 -10.18 -10.24 17.25
CA LYS A 134 -10.98 -9.15 17.80
C LYS A 134 -10.11 -7.93 18.01
N LEU A 135 -10.58 -6.78 17.58
CA LEU A 135 -9.86 -5.51 17.61
C LEU A 135 -10.70 -4.47 18.37
N ASP A 136 -11.04 -4.75 19.64
CA ASP A 136 -11.95 -3.91 20.43
C ASP A 136 -11.47 -2.46 20.48
N LYS A 137 -10.17 -2.22 20.68
CA LYS A 137 -9.61 -0.86 20.70
C LYS A 137 -9.66 -0.18 19.34
N LEU A 138 -9.51 -0.92 18.25
CA LEU A 138 -9.71 -0.38 16.90
C LEU A 138 -11.18 0.00 16.68
N SER A 139 -12.12 -0.81 17.19
CA SER A 139 -13.55 -0.47 17.17
C SER A 139 -13.84 0.85 17.89
N ASP A 140 -13.27 1.05 19.09
CA ASP A 140 -13.38 2.30 19.85
C ASP A 140 -12.80 3.49 19.03
N THR A 141 -11.64 3.29 18.41
CA THR A 141 -10.96 4.31 17.58
C THR A 141 -11.75 4.66 16.34
N LEU A 142 -12.31 3.67 15.64
CA LEU A 142 -13.15 3.91 14.46
C LEU A 142 -14.47 4.63 14.86
N ASN A 143 -15.03 4.29 16.01
CA ASN A 143 -16.19 5.01 16.54
C ASN A 143 -15.84 6.47 16.89
N HIS A 144 -14.67 6.73 17.46
CA HIS A 144 -14.18 8.08 17.69
C HIS A 144 -14.00 8.84 16.36
N MET A 145 -13.38 8.21 15.35
CA MET A 145 -13.25 8.81 14.01
C MET A 145 -14.58 9.09 13.33
N SER A 146 -15.62 8.30 13.62
CA SER A 146 -16.96 8.55 13.07
C SER A 146 -17.60 9.84 13.57
N ILE A 147 -17.12 10.36 14.72
CA ILE A 147 -17.59 11.59 15.37
C ILE A 147 -16.65 12.77 15.05
N GLU A 148 -15.34 12.59 15.23
CA GLU A 148 -14.34 13.66 15.13
C GLU A 148 -13.74 13.79 13.72
N GLY A 149 -13.94 12.81 12.84
CA GLY A 149 -13.39 12.76 11.50
C GLY A 149 -11.98 12.12 11.42
N PHE A 150 -11.53 11.87 10.20
CA PHE A 150 -10.23 11.22 9.95
C PHE A 150 -9.03 12.09 10.31
N ASN A 151 -9.20 13.42 10.33
CA ASN A 151 -8.11 14.34 10.63
C ASN A 151 -7.60 14.24 12.08
N ASP A 152 -8.38 13.65 13.00
CA ASP A 152 -7.95 13.36 14.37
C ASP A 152 -6.72 12.46 14.44
N PHE A 153 -6.52 11.61 13.40
CA PHE A 153 -5.30 10.82 13.23
C PHE A 153 -4.03 11.69 13.17
N TYR A 154 -4.12 12.95 12.72
CA TYR A 154 -2.94 13.82 12.54
C TYR A 154 -2.78 14.85 13.64
N ILE A 155 -3.87 15.33 14.23
CA ILE A 155 -3.84 16.47 15.17
C ILE A 155 -4.60 16.23 16.48
N GLY A 156 -5.27 15.08 16.65
CA GLY A 156 -6.14 14.79 17.78
C GLY A 156 -5.57 13.79 18.79
N ASP A 157 -6.46 13.11 19.48
CA ASP A 157 -6.09 12.16 20.53
C ASP A 157 -5.53 10.86 19.98
N ILE A 158 -5.89 10.49 18.76
CA ILE A 158 -5.32 9.33 18.06
C ILE A 158 -3.83 9.57 17.81
N SER A 159 -3.45 10.72 17.23
CA SER A 159 -2.02 11.04 16.99
C SER A 159 -1.21 11.05 18.28
N LYS A 160 -1.74 11.64 19.36
CA LYS A 160 -1.08 11.65 20.69
C LYS A 160 -0.78 10.23 21.18
N SER A 161 -1.76 9.32 21.08
CA SER A 161 -1.63 7.92 21.51
C SER A 161 -0.61 7.16 20.66
N ILE A 162 -0.57 7.43 19.34
CA ILE A 162 0.40 6.83 18.42
C ILE A 162 1.82 7.32 18.76
N ILE A 163 2.00 8.63 18.93
CA ILE A 163 3.30 9.25 19.23
C ILE A 163 3.84 8.71 20.56
N GLN A 164 3.02 8.65 21.60
CA GLN A 164 3.41 8.04 22.88
C GLN A 164 3.85 6.58 22.74
N THR A 165 3.16 5.81 21.90
CA THR A 165 3.57 4.43 21.62
C THR A 165 4.89 4.40 20.85
N LEU A 166 5.09 5.27 19.87
CA LEU A 166 6.34 5.37 19.12
C LEU A 166 7.52 5.74 20.02
N GLU A 167 7.34 6.66 20.96
CA GLU A 167 8.37 7.04 21.95
C GLU A 167 8.83 5.82 22.77
N ILE A 168 7.89 4.94 23.16
CA ILE A 168 8.20 3.71 23.92
C ILE A 168 8.86 2.66 23.05
N GLU A 169 8.41 2.51 21.81
CA GLU A 169 8.82 1.46 20.89
C GLU A 169 10.00 1.87 19.97
N GLY A 170 10.67 2.98 20.28
CA GLY A 170 11.83 3.47 19.53
C GLY A 170 11.52 4.09 18.17
N GLY A 171 10.29 4.52 17.95
CA GLY A 171 9.89 5.22 16.73
C GLY A 171 10.39 6.66 16.69
N HIS A 172 10.42 7.24 15.48
CA HIS A 172 11.03 8.56 15.24
C HIS A 172 10.01 9.64 14.86
N ALA A 173 8.79 9.26 14.47
CA ALA A 173 7.79 10.23 14.06
C ALA A 173 7.29 11.05 15.25
N THR A 174 7.28 12.36 15.06
CA THR A 174 6.89 13.37 16.04
C THR A 174 5.55 14.00 15.69
N ALA A 175 4.98 14.78 16.60
CA ALA A 175 3.75 15.54 16.33
C ALA A 175 3.89 16.44 15.09
N ASP A 176 5.06 17.03 14.87
CA ASP A 176 5.32 17.88 13.71
C ASP A 176 5.27 17.09 12.39
N ASP A 177 5.71 15.83 12.37
CA ASP A 177 5.62 14.98 11.18
C ASP A 177 4.17 14.66 10.83
N PHE A 178 3.32 14.42 11.82
CA PHE A 178 1.89 14.19 11.62
C PHE A 178 1.18 15.46 11.13
N VAL A 179 1.34 16.58 11.82
CA VAL A 179 0.68 17.87 11.50
C VAL A 179 1.07 18.37 10.12
N ASN A 180 2.35 18.19 9.73
CA ASN A 180 2.87 18.67 8.46
C ASN A 180 2.71 17.67 7.31
N TYR A 181 2.06 16.52 7.52
CA TYR A 181 1.82 15.58 6.43
C TYR A 181 0.91 16.20 5.36
N GLN A 182 1.35 16.16 4.10
CA GLN A 182 0.61 16.70 2.94
C GLN A 182 0.38 15.62 1.89
N LEU A 183 -0.79 15.63 1.26
CA LEU A 183 -1.07 14.86 0.06
C LEU A 183 -0.44 15.53 -1.16
N ILE A 184 -0.13 14.74 -2.19
CA ILE A 184 0.24 15.25 -3.51
C ILE A 184 -0.95 15.04 -4.44
N GLU A 185 -1.64 16.11 -4.78
CA GLU A 185 -2.80 16.09 -5.66
C GLU A 185 -2.41 16.49 -7.09
N GLU A 186 -3.18 16.00 -8.07
CA GLU A 186 -3.10 16.40 -9.49
C GLU A 186 -1.76 16.11 -10.20
N SER A 187 -0.89 15.29 -9.59
CA SER A 187 0.30 14.78 -10.27
C SER A 187 -0.06 13.54 -11.08
N LYS A 188 -0.45 13.73 -12.34
CA LYS A 188 -0.93 12.62 -13.19
C LYS A 188 -0.16 12.53 -14.49
N PHE A 189 -0.10 11.31 -15.03
CA PHE A 189 0.26 11.08 -16.42
C PHE A 189 -0.97 10.62 -17.21
N ASN A 190 -0.95 10.91 -18.52
CA ASN A 190 -1.85 10.30 -19.50
C ASN A 190 -0.99 9.64 -20.56
N TYR A 191 -1.27 8.40 -20.88
CA TYR A 191 -0.49 7.62 -21.83
C TYR A 191 -1.39 6.78 -22.72
N GLN A 192 -1.16 6.87 -24.04
CA GLN A 192 -1.84 6.07 -25.03
C GLN A 192 -1.07 4.76 -25.28
N TYR A 193 -1.70 3.62 -25.01
CA TYR A 193 -1.18 2.31 -25.34
C TYR A 193 -2.18 1.61 -26.26
N LYS A 194 -1.82 1.49 -27.54
CA LYS A 194 -2.73 0.98 -28.59
C LYS A 194 -4.07 1.74 -28.56
N ASN A 195 -5.18 1.05 -28.29
CA ASN A 195 -6.54 1.61 -28.17
C ASN A 195 -6.94 1.99 -26.75
N LEU A 196 -6.02 1.98 -25.80
CA LEU A 196 -6.27 2.32 -24.40
C LEU A 196 -5.68 3.68 -24.03
N ASN A 197 -6.44 4.52 -23.34
CA ASN A 197 -5.94 5.73 -22.70
C ASN A 197 -5.76 5.43 -21.20
N LEU A 198 -4.53 5.45 -20.73
CA LEU A 198 -4.17 5.15 -19.36
C LEU A 198 -3.95 6.44 -18.59
N THR A 199 -4.57 6.59 -17.44
CA THR A 199 -4.33 7.69 -16.51
C THR A 199 -3.93 7.13 -15.14
N GLY A 200 -2.84 7.64 -14.59
CA GLY A 200 -2.35 7.27 -13.27
C GLY A 200 -1.57 8.40 -12.61
N HIS A 201 -1.12 8.18 -11.37
CA HIS A 201 -0.31 9.14 -10.64
C HIS A 201 1.12 9.20 -11.20
N ALA A 202 1.66 10.42 -11.42
CA ALA A 202 2.93 10.62 -12.12
C ALA A 202 4.17 10.60 -11.21
N GLY A 203 4.01 10.61 -9.91
CA GLY A 203 5.13 10.62 -8.98
C GLY A 203 4.85 11.47 -7.74
N PRO A 204 5.59 11.23 -6.64
CA PRO A 204 6.88 10.51 -6.53
C PRO A 204 6.80 8.98 -6.58
N SER A 205 5.61 8.37 -6.64
CA SER A 205 5.47 6.95 -6.91
C SER A 205 6.08 6.57 -8.25
N ILE A 206 6.93 5.53 -8.29
CA ILE A 206 7.56 5.05 -9.51
C ILE A 206 6.71 4.00 -10.25
N GLY A 207 5.69 3.46 -9.58
CA GLY A 207 4.92 2.33 -10.10
C GLY A 207 4.29 2.58 -11.46
N GLY A 208 3.63 3.74 -11.64
CA GLY A 208 3.04 4.14 -12.91
C GLY A 208 4.08 4.24 -14.03
N LEU A 209 5.22 4.87 -13.76
CA LEU A 209 6.33 4.95 -14.71
C LEU A 209 6.84 3.55 -15.12
N MET A 210 6.95 2.63 -14.16
CA MET A 210 7.38 1.25 -14.46
C MET A 210 6.36 0.53 -15.34
N VAL A 211 5.05 0.69 -15.10
CA VAL A 211 4.01 0.14 -16.00
C VAL A 211 4.23 0.63 -17.42
N LEU A 212 4.41 1.95 -17.63
CA LEU A 212 4.63 2.52 -18.96
C LEU A 212 5.90 1.99 -19.63
N LYS A 213 6.98 1.80 -18.88
CA LYS A 213 8.22 1.24 -19.40
C LYS A 213 8.07 -0.23 -19.83
N TYR A 214 7.36 -1.04 -19.03
CA TYR A 214 7.04 -2.41 -19.42
C TYR A 214 6.20 -2.44 -20.70
N LEU A 215 5.16 -1.62 -20.80
CA LEU A 215 4.31 -1.54 -21.97
C LEU A 215 5.10 -1.10 -23.21
N ASN A 216 5.99 -0.13 -23.08
CA ASN A 216 6.84 0.34 -24.16
C ASN A 216 7.84 -0.73 -24.62
N GLY A 217 8.41 -1.50 -23.69
CA GLY A 217 9.28 -2.64 -24.01
C GLY A 217 8.56 -3.81 -24.70
N LEU A 218 7.25 -3.95 -24.46
CA LEU A 218 6.39 -4.99 -25.04
C LEU A 218 5.82 -4.62 -26.42
N THR A 219 6.06 -3.41 -26.92
CA THR A 219 5.59 -2.96 -28.25
C THR A 219 6.60 -3.27 -29.37
N SER A 220 7.83 -3.65 -29.04
CA SER A 220 8.80 -4.11 -30.02
C SER A 220 8.41 -5.49 -30.55
N GLU A 221 8.71 -5.77 -31.84
CA GLU A 221 8.32 -6.99 -32.54
C GLU A 221 8.88 -8.30 -31.94
N SER A 222 9.83 -8.21 -31.04
CA SER A 222 10.23 -9.32 -30.15
C SER A 222 9.30 -9.42 -28.99
N ASP A 223 8.32 -10.30 -29.04
CA ASP A 223 7.38 -10.65 -27.96
C ASP A 223 8.06 -11.36 -26.76
N ASP A 224 9.34 -11.14 -26.54
CA ASP A 224 10.07 -11.70 -25.42
C ASP A 224 9.77 -10.87 -24.15
N LEU A 225 8.66 -11.27 -23.50
CA LEU A 225 8.21 -10.70 -22.24
C LEU A 225 9.31 -10.77 -21.17
N GLU A 226 10.05 -11.87 -21.11
CA GLU A 226 11.12 -12.06 -20.13
C GLU A 226 12.23 -11.02 -20.33
N GLN A 227 12.66 -10.80 -21.57
CA GLN A 227 13.69 -9.81 -21.86
C GLN A 227 13.20 -8.39 -21.60
N ALA A 228 11.95 -8.06 -21.92
CA ALA A 228 11.36 -6.75 -21.63
C ALA A 228 11.27 -6.51 -20.11
N LEU A 229 10.81 -7.47 -19.35
CA LEU A 229 10.75 -7.40 -17.89
C LEU A 229 12.15 -7.23 -17.30
N LYS A 230 13.13 -7.99 -17.77
CA LYS A 230 14.52 -7.91 -17.32
C LYS A 230 15.15 -6.55 -17.62
N ASN A 231 14.95 -6.00 -18.82
CA ASN A 231 15.49 -4.70 -19.21
C ASN A 231 14.92 -3.56 -18.35
N VAL A 232 13.61 -3.53 -18.14
CA VAL A 232 12.95 -2.51 -17.31
C VAL A 232 13.40 -2.64 -15.85
N TYR A 233 13.52 -3.85 -15.36
CA TYR A 233 14.00 -4.10 -14.01
C TYR A 233 15.46 -3.62 -13.81
N LEU A 234 16.35 -3.91 -14.77
CA LEU A 234 17.74 -3.43 -14.74
C LEU A 234 17.82 -1.90 -14.86
N GLU A 235 16.95 -1.28 -15.68
CA GLU A 235 16.87 0.17 -15.75
C GLU A 235 16.42 0.79 -14.43
N ARG A 236 15.42 0.19 -13.77
CA ARG A 236 14.97 0.58 -12.45
C ARG A 236 16.13 0.57 -11.46
N GLN A 237 16.83 -0.54 -11.34
CA GLN A 237 17.99 -0.66 -10.47
C GLN A 237 19.07 0.38 -10.79
N ASN A 238 19.30 0.66 -12.07
CA ASN A 238 20.36 1.55 -12.52
C ASN A 238 20.05 3.05 -12.33
N LYS A 239 18.80 3.46 -12.34
CA LYS A 239 18.40 4.88 -12.31
C LYS A 239 17.67 5.30 -11.05
N TYR A 240 16.94 4.39 -10.43
CA TYR A 240 15.95 4.73 -9.40
C TYR A 240 16.23 4.09 -8.05
N GLU A 241 17.12 3.11 -8.00
CA GLU A 241 17.59 2.48 -6.76
C GLU A 241 19.06 2.82 -6.58
N PHE A 242 19.42 3.55 -5.52
CA PHE A 242 20.79 3.96 -5.27
C PHE A 242 21.69 2.80 -4.83
N PHE A 243 22.96 2.85 -5.22
CA PHE A 243 23.86 1.72 -5.39
C PHE A 243 24.81 1.45 -4.25
N GLY A 244 25.14 0.21 -4.09
CA GLY A 244 26.19 -0.37 -3.27
C GLY A 244 26.22 -1.89 -3.46
N GLU A 245 26.85 -2.63 -2.57
CA GLU A 245 26.98 -4.10 -2.62
C GLU A 245 25.65 -4.87 -2.68
N ARG A 246 24.52 -4.20 -2.41
CA ARG A 246 23.14 -4.73 -2.51
C ARG A 246 22.75 -5.23 -3.90
N ARG A 247 23.37 -4.72 -4.98
CA ARG A 247 23.09 -5.14 -6.35
C ARG A 247 23.22 -6.65 -6.52
N ASN A 248 24.24 -7.25 -5.92
CA ASN A 248 24.48 -8.69 -6.03
C ASN A 248 23.50 -9.51 -5.19
N VAL A 249 23.07 -8.99 -4.05
CA VAL A 249 22.07 -9.62 -3.16
C VAL A 249 20.71 -9.64 -3.85
N ILE A 250 20.27 -8.51 -4.40
CA ILE A 250 18.98 -8.40 -5.12
C ILE A 250 18.92 -9.32 -6.33
N ASN A 251 19.98 -9.39 -7.15
CA ASN A 251 20.02 -10.27 -8.31
C ASN A 251 19.92 -11.77 -7.94
N ASN A 252 20.45 -12.16 -6.78
CA ASN A 252 20.35 -13.53 -6.29
C ASN A 252 18.96 -13.84 -5.69
N GLU A 253 18.27 -12.84 -5.16
CA GLU A 253 16.94 -13.02 -4.56
C GLU A 253 15.81 -13.09 -5.59
N ILE A 254 15.90 -12.34 -6.69
CA ILE A 254 14.87 -12.33 -7.76
C ILE A 254 14.62 -13.72 -8.34
N SER A 255 15.64 -14.54 -8.42
CA SER A 255 15.49 -15.93 -8.91
C SER A 255 14.67 -16.83 -7.97
N LYS A 256 14.33 -16.33 -6.78
CA LYS A 256 13.66 -17.08 -5.69
C LYS A 256 12.28 -16.52 -5.32
N ILE A 257 11.82 -15.41 -5.93
CA ILE A 257 10.61 -14.72 -5.52
C ILE A 257 9.37 -15.52 -5.93
N SER A 258 8.70 -16.06 -4.96
CA SER A 258 7.33 -16.50 -5.02
C SER A 258 6.42 -15.46 -4.31
N GLN A 259 5.14 -15.55 -4.52
CA GLN A 259 4.10 -14.55 -4.27
C GLN A 259 4.11 -13.90 -2.87
N SER A 260 4.21 -12.57 -2.81
CA SER A 260 3.97 -11.74 -1.62
C SER A 260 2.73 -10.86 -1.82
N SER A 261 1.84 -10.80 -0.85
CA SER A 261 0.58 -10.04 -0.92
C SER A 261 0.29 -9.32 0.40
N SER A 262 0.99 -8.23 0.67
CA SER A 262 0.70 -7.33 1.80
C SER A 262 -0.02 -6.04 1.39
N THR A 263 -0.30 -5.87 0.11
CA THR A 263 -0.92 -4.70 -0.51
C THR A 263 -2.39 -4.97 -0.78
N ILE A 264 -3.24 -3.96 -0.60
CA ILE A 264 -4.68 -4.04 -0.88
C ILE A 264 -5.00 -3.12 -2.07
N GLN A 265 -5.78 -3.66 -3.01
CA GLN A 265 -6.34 -2.93 -4.14
C GLN A 265 -7.86 -2.91 -4.03
N VAL A 266 -8.45 -1.71 -4.17
CA VAL A 266 -9.90 -1.55 -4.27
C VAL A 266 -10.24 -0.80 -5.55
N ASN A 267 -11.13 -1.38 -6.34
CA ASN A 267 -11.70 -0.78 -7.54
C ASN A 267 -13.21 -0.74 -7.40
N THR A 268 -13.82 0.39 -7.69
CA THR A 268 -15.28 0.53 -7.70
C THR A 268 -15.74 1.30 -8.92
N SER A 269 -16.94 0.96 -9.38
CA SER A 269 -17.64 1.69 -10.44
C SER A 269 -19.12 1.73 -10.11
N ASP A 270 -19.79 2.84 -10.41
CA ASP A 270 -21.24 2.96 -10.24
C ASP A 270 -21.97 3.15 -11.58
N GLU A 271 -23.28 3.16 -11.53
CA GLU A 271 -24.15 3.36 -12.69
C GLU A 271 -24.08 4.78 -13.29
N ASN A 272 -23.52 5.74 -12.55
CA ASN A 272 -23.28 7.11 -13.01
C ASN A 272 -21.92 7.27 -13.67
N ASN A 273 -21.22 6.18 -13.96
CA ASN A 273 -19.86 6.14 -14.48
C ASN A 273 -18.84 6.84 -13.57
N PHE A 274 -19.04 6.79 -12.26
CA PHE A 274 -18.01 7.16 -11.31
C PHE A 274 -17.10 5.95 -11.09
N HIS A 275 -15.82 6.12 -11.37
CA HIS A 275 -14.81 5.07 -11.24
C HIS A 275 -13.77 5.47 -10.20
N PHE A 276 -13.42 4.54 -9.33
CA PHE A 276 -12.45 4.75 -8.28
C PHE A 276 -11.47 3.58 -8.21
N SER A 277 -10.18 3.88 -8.07
CA SER A 277 -9.12 2.90 -7.92
C SER A 277 -8.15 3.36 -6.84
N ILE A 278 -7.92 2.55 -5.84
CA ILE A 278 -6.98 2.83 -4.76
C ILE A 278 -6.14 1.60 -4.44
N THR A 279 -4.83 1.83 -4.30
CA THR A 279 -3.90 0.84 -3.77
C THR A 279 -3.34 1.37 -2.45
N PHE A 280 -3.32 0.54 -1.41
CA PHE A 280 -2.73 0.89 -0.12
C PHE A 280 -2.11 -0.31 0.57
N SER A 281 -1.14 -0.07 1.45
CA SER A 281 -0.37 -1.10 2.15
C SER A 281 0.09 -0.57 3.51
N SER A 282 0.44 -1.47 4.40
CA SER A 282 1.18 -1.18 5.64
C SER A 282 2.58 -1.81 5.61
N GLY A 283 3.09 -2.12 4.42
CA GLY A 283 4.26 -2.97 4.27
C GLY A 283 3.97 -4.39 4.75
N TYR A 284 4.93 -5.01 5.41
CA TYR A 284 4.74 -6.30 6.09
C TYR A 284 4.18 -6.14 7.51
N GLY A 285 4.02 -4.88 7.97
CA GLY A 285 3.70 -4.54 9.34
C GLY A 285 4.94 -4.51 10.25
N SER A 286 4.92 -3.68 11.29
CA SER A 286 6.04 -3.55 12.26
C SER A 286 5.97 -4.57 13.40
N GLY A 287 4.82 -5.23 13.56
CA GLY A 287 4.50 -6.05 14.73
C GLY A 287 4.06 -5.27 15.95
N VAL A 288 4.22 -3.93 15.96
CA VAL A 288 3.77 -3.06 17.06
C VAL A 288 2.29 -2.77 16.93
N LEU A 289 1.54 -3.00 17.99
CA LEU A 289 0.15 -2.59 18.15
C LEU A 289 0.05 -1.47 19.18
N CYS A 290 -0.49 -0.33 18.78
CA CYS A 290 -0.77 0.76 19.69
C CYS A 290 -1.90 0.37 20.66
N LYS A 291 -1.57 0.25 21.96
CA LYS A 291 -2.50 -0.24 23.00
C LYS A 291 -3.79 0.57 23.08
N ASN A 292 -3.68 1.89 22.98
CA ASN A 292 -4.81 2.79 23.19
C ASN A 292 -5.72 2.89 21.97
N THR A 293 -5.18 2.70 20.76
CA THR A 293 -5.94 2.82 19.50
C THR A 293 -6.27 1.49 18.85
N GLY A 294 -5.56 0.42 19.21
CA GLY A 294 -5.71 -0.87 18.53
C GLY A 294 -5.21 -0.88 17.08
N MET A 295 -4.46 0.14 16.67
CA MET A 295 -3.89 0.24 15.33
C MET A 295 -2.53 -0.45 15.27
N TYR A 296 -2.34 -1.33 14.27
CA TYR A 296 -1.03 -1.85 13.91
C TYR A 296 -0.22 -0.81 13.16
N PHE A 297 1.05 -0.71 13.50
CA PHE A 297 1.98 0.17 12.81
C PHE A 297 2.51 -0.47 11.52
N ASN A 298 2.74 0.37 10.50
CA ASN A 298 3.43 -0.04 9.29
C ASN A 298 4.94 -0.24 9.56
N ASN A 299 5.62 -0.93 8.62
CA ASN A 299 7.07 -1.03 8.64
C ASN A 299 7.70 -0.46 7.35
N SER A 300 7.12 0.59 6.80
CA SER A 300 7.51 1.12 5.49
C SER A 300 8.96 1.56 5.40
N LEU A 301 9.57 2.03 6.49
CA LEU A 301 11.02 2.28 6.54
C LEU A 301 11.84 0.99 6.60
N GLY A 302 11.28 -0.10 7.08
CA GLY A 302 11.93 -1.41 7.22
C GLY A 302 11.79 -2.31 5.98
N GLU A 303 11.07 -1.89 4.94
CA GLU A 303 10.98 -2.61 3.67
C GLU A 303 12.26 -2.40 2.87
N VAL A 304 13.18 -3.37 2.94
CA VAL A 304 14.54 -3.28 2.36
C VAL A 304 14.49 -3.01 0.85
N GLU A 305 13.54 -3.62 0.16
CA GLU A 305 13.34 -3.49 -1.28
C GLU A 305 12.87 -2.09 -1.73
N LEU A 306 12.23 -1.33 -0.84
CA LEU A 306 11.77 0.04 -1.09
C LEU A 306 12.69 1.11 -0.51
N ASN A 307 13.67 0.71 0.30
CA ASN A 307 14.64 1.60 0.94
C ASN A 307 16.07 1.22 0.54
N PRO A 308 16.45 1.43 -0.73
CA PRO A 308 17.72 0.95 -1.28
C PRO A 308 18.97 1.59 -0.64
N GLN A 309 18.81 2.74 0.01
CA GLN A 309 19.91 3.41 0.73
C GLN A 309 20.10 2.89 2.17
N GLY A 310 19.33 1.90 2.55
CA GLY A 310 19.33 1.33 3.89
C GLY A 310 18.17 1.81 4.74
N PHE A 311 18.02 1.12 5.83
CA PHE A 311 17.13 1.48 6.89
C PHE A 311 17.42 2.93 7.33
N LEU A 312 16.43 3.80 7.22
CA LEU A 312 16.54 5.21 7.55
C LEU A 312 17.49 6.07 6.69
N GLY A 313 17.95 5.66 5.53
CA GLY A 313 18.85 6.44 4.65
C GLY A 313 18.56 7.95 4.59
N ASP A 314 18.99 8.67 3.56
CA ASP A 314 18.76 10.13 3.42
C ASP A 314 17.32 10.54 3.07
N THR A 315 16.32 9.73 3.47
CA THR A 315 14.90 9.96 3.16
C THR A 315 14.16 10.83 4.19
N ARG A 316 14.87 11.51 5.10
CA ARG A 316 14.29 12.29 6.20
C ARG A 316 13.29 13.34 5.72
N GLY A 317 12.04 13.21 6.15
CA GLY A 317 10.97 14.11 5.77
C GLY A 317 10.48 13.97 4.33
N ASP A 318 11.04 13.05 3.56
CA ASP A 318 10.65 12.80 2.18
C ASP A 318 9.57 11.73 2.06
N ARG A 319 8.86 11.78 0.93
CA ARG A 319 7.92 10.74 0.51
C ARG A 319 8.70 9.48 0.14
N LEU A 320 8.32 8.34 0.70
CA LEU A 320 8.95 7.06 0.38
C LEU A 320 8.60 6.63 -1.06
N ILE A 321 9.47 5.82 -1.64
CA ILE A 321 9.26 5.24 -2.98
C ILE A 321 8.14 4.20 -2.91
N SER A 322 7.24 4.21 -3.90
CA SER A 322 6.13 3.28 -4.02
C SER A 322 6.06 2.65 -5.40
N ASN A 323 5.77 1.35 -5.44
CA ASN A 323 5.45 0.60 -6.67
C ASN A 323 3.94 0.62 -6.99
N MET A 324 3.11 1.20 -6.15
CA MET A 324 1.67 1.23 -6.34
C MET A 324 1.29 1.98 -7.61
N SER A 325 0.39 1.40 -8.39
CA SER A 325 0.04 1.88 -9.73
C SER A 325 -1.44 1.70 -10.00
N PRO A 326 -2.35 2.29 -9.22
CA PRO A 326 -3.76 2.28 -9.58
C PRO A 326 -3.95 3.11 -10.85
N LEU A 327 -4.66 2.54 -11.85
CA LEU A 327 -4.90 3.18 -13.13
C LEU A 327 -6.39 3.24 -13.44
N ILE A 328 -6.78 4.31 -14.13
CA ILE A 328 -8.02 4.44 -14.87
C ILE A 328 -7.69 4.22 -16.35
N ILE A 329 -8.49 3.39 -17.01
CA ILE A 329 -8.30 3.00 -18.41
C ILE A 329 -9.57 3.36 -19.17
N GLU A 330 -9.44 4.27 -20.14
CA GLU A 330 -10.49 4.58 -21.09
C GLU A 330 -10.31 3.74 -22.35
N THR A 331 -11.39 3.11 -22.79
CA THR A 331 -11.46 2.30 -24.02
C THR A 331 -12.58 2.83 -24.91
N ASN A 332 -12.70 2.28 -26.11
CA ASN A 332 -13.85 2.59 -27.01
C ASN A 332 -15.19 2.11 -26.41
N ASP A 333 -15.18 1.09 -25.56
CA ASP A 333 -16.35 0.44 -25.01
C ASP A 333 -16.71 0.94 -23.60
N GLY A 334 -15.87 1.76 -22.98
CA GLY A 334 -16.11 2.30 -21.64
C GLY A 334 -14.83 2.55 -20.83
N ILE A 335 -15.01 2.67 -19.52
CA ILE A 335 -13.95 2.93 -18.56
C ILE A 335 -13.79 1.71 -17.66
N CYS A 336 -12.55 1.32 -17.40
CA CYS A 336 -12.21 0.32 -16.40
C CYS A 336 -11.09 0.81 -15.49
N THR A 337 -10.92 0.12 -14.36
CA THR A 337 -9.90 0.43 -13.36
C THR A 337 -9.06 -0.80 -13.11
N ILE A 338 -7.77 -0.61 -12.86
CA ILE A 338 -6.84 -1.68 -12.54
C ILE A 338 -5.86 -1.24 -11.46
N GLY A 339 -5.48 -2.17 -10.64
CA GLY A 339 -4.35 -2.10 -9.72
C GLY A 339 -4.01 -3.52 -9.31
N SER A 340 -2.90 -3.69 -8.63
CA SER A 340 -2.44 -5.02 -8.20
C SER A 340 -1.74 -4.93 -6.84
N PRO A 341 -1.90 -5.93 -5.97
CA PRO A 341 -0.93 -6.20 -4.92
C PRO A 341 0.34 -6.84 -5.49
N GLY A 342 1.42 -6.94 -4.70
CA GLY A 342 2.55 -7.76 -5.10
C GLY A 342 3.93 -7.09 -5.07
N ALA A 343 4.12 -6.07 -4.25
CA ALA A 343 5.41 -5.39 -4.08
C ALA A 343 6.05 -5.01 -5.43
N ASP A 344 7.23 -5.54 -5.75
CA ASP A 344 7.96 -5.24 -7.00
C ASP A 344 7.26 -5.73 -8.28
N ARG A 345 6.30 -6.66 -8.15
CA ARG A 345 5.57 -7.22 -9.29
C ARG A 345 4.32 -6.43 -9.68
N ILE A 346 3.92 -5.45 -8.90
CA ILE A 346 2.72 -4.63 -9.17
C ILE A 346 2.72 -4.12 -10.61
N SER A 347 3.79 -3.43 -11.00
CA SER A 347 3.86 -2.79 -12.31
C SER A 347 3.94 -3.79 -13.48
N SER A 348 4.69 -4.90 -13.32
CA SER A 348 4.81 -5.93 -14.34
C SER A 348 3.51 -6.72 -14.52
N ALA A 349 2.80 -7.02 -13.43
CA ALA A 349 1.50 -7.69 -13.47
C ALA A 349 0.46 -6.84 -14.20
N ILE A 350 0.37 -5.55 -13.87
CA ILE A 350 -0.52 -4.61 -14.55
C ILE A 350 -0.18 -4.53 -16.05
N ALA A 351 1.09 -4.38 -16.41
CA ALA A 351 1.51 -4.31 -17.81
C ALA A 351 1.16 -5.57 -18.61
N GLN A 352 1.32 -6.77 -18.02
CA GLN A 352 0.93 -8.03 -18.64
C GLN A 352 -0.59 -8.11 -18.89
N VAL A 353 -1.40 -7.71 -17.91
CA VAL A 353 -2.86 -7.66 -18.06
C VAL A 353 -3.24 -6.70 -19.18
N LEU A 354 -2.67 -5.50 -19.22
CA LEU A 354 -2.94 -4.50 -20.27
C LEU A 354 -2.50 -4.99 -21.67
N LYS A 355 -1.34 -5.65 -21.77
CA LYS A 355 -0.90 -6.29 -23.03
C LYS A 355 -1.95 -7.30 -23.50
N ASN A 356 -2.37 -8.22 -22.63
CA ASN A 356 -3.32 -9.27 -22.96
C ASN A 356 -4.71 -8.68 -23.28
N PHE A 357 -5.14 -7.66 -22.54
CA PHE A 357 -6.40 -6.96 -22.78
C PHE A 357 -6.48 -6.37 -24.18
N THR A 358 -5.37 -5.87 -24.73
CA THR A 358 -5.32 -5.35 -26.11
C THR A 358 -5.16 -6.43 -27.18
N ALA A 359 -4.73 -7.64 -26.82
CA ALA A 359 -4.49 -8.74 -27.75
C ALA A 359 -5.74 -9.61 -27.97
N VAL A 360 -6.67 -9.63 -27.00
CA VAL A 360 -7.88 -10.47 -27.05
C VAL A 360 -9.08 -9.58 -27.35
N SER A 361 -9.80 -9.89 -28.42
CA SER A 361 -11.15 -9.41 -28.64
C SER A 361 -12.03 -9.91 -27.47
N TYR A 362 -12.58 -9.00 -26.72
CA TYR A 362 -13.23 -9.07 -25.41
C TYR A 362 -14.24 -10.22 -25.22
N THR A 363 -13.82 -11.42 -24.91
CA THR A 363 -14.78 -12.46 -24.51
C THR A 363 -14.42 -13.30 -23.28
N HIS A 364 -13.17 -13.36 -22.83
CA HIS A 364 -12.79 -14.21 -21.68
C HIS A 364 -11.52 -13.72 -20.96
N LEU A 365 -11.56 -12.55 -20.28
CA LEU A 365 -10.54 -12.21 -19.29
C LEU A 365 -11.05 -12.54 -17.87
N THR A 366 -10.85 -13.76 -17.45
CA THR A 366 -10.75 -14.04 -16.02
C THR A 366 -9.37 -13.61 -15.56
N LEU A 367 -9.30 -12.67 -14.62
CA LEU A 367 -8.08 -12.40 -13.86
C LEU A 367 -7.60 -13.74 -13.24
N PRO A 368 -6.30 -14.04 -13.22
CA PRO A 368 -5.82 -15.16 -12.44
C PRO A 368 -6.21 -14.89 -10.98
N THR A 369 -7.25 -15.58 -10.54
CA THR A 369 -7.51 -15.75 -9.12
C THR A 369 -6.31 -16.52 -8.57
N SER A 370 -5.77 -16.09 -7.45
CA SER A 370 -4.63 -16.65 -6.75
C SER A 370 -4.91 -18.08 -6.25
N ASN A 371 -5.05 -19.02 -7.15
CA ASN A 371 -5.12 -20.42 -6.86
C ASN A 371 -4.41 -21.16 -8.02
N ASP A 372 -3.07 -21.07 -8.01
CA ASP A 372 -2.16 -22.11 -8.49
C ASP A 372 -0.73 -21.69 -8.12
#